data_619a0491041413d884f451e66181e8f3
#
_entry.id   619a0491041413d884f451e66181e8f3
#
_cell.length_a   1.000
_cell.length_b   1.000
_cell.length_c   1.000
_cell.angle_alpha   90.00
_cell.angle_beta   90.00
_cell.angle_gamma   90.00
#
_symmetry.space_group_name_H-M   'P 1'
#
loop_
_entity.id
_entity.type
_entity.pdbx_description
1 polymer ?
#
loop_
_entity_poly.entity_id
_entity_poly.type
_entity_poly.pdbx_seq_one_letter_code
_entity_poly.pdbx_strand_id
1 'polypeptide(L)'
;MERKEFIKACGFACLSGTFMMSVFEGCASSKTIAGTIANSNLVIPANAFQDKNSFHKYVVVRQDELKFPVCVYRFSATEYTALFMRCTHQGAELQVFGDKLECPAHGSVFNNHGQVQNGPADINLRSFPVTVQNDQLLISLK
;
A
#
# COMPACT_ATOMS: atom_id res chain seq x y z
N MET A 1 -21.39 39.00 23.51
CA MET A 1 -22.08 38.15 22.54
C MET A 1 -22.71 36.99 23.29
N GLU A 2 -24.00 36.96 23.36
CA GLU A 2 -24.67 35.87 24.04
C GLU A 2 -24.60 34.58 23.20
N ARG A 3 -24.46 33.42 23.86
CA ARG A 3 -24.32 32.09 23.20
C ARG A 3 -25.41 31.82 22.14
N LYS A 4 -26.60 32.40 22.32
CA LYS A 4 -27.74 32.24 21.41
C LYS A 4 -27.58 33.02 20.09
N GLU A 5 -26.86 34.13 20.08
CA GLU A 5 -26.58 34.88 18.86
C GLU A 5 -25.51 34.26 18.01
N PHE A 6 -24.52 33.60 18.64
CA PHE A 6 -23.48 32.85 17.93
C PHE A 6 -24.08 31.68 17.12
N ILE A 7 -25.03 30.97 17.71
CA ILE A 7 -25.71 29.83 17.06
C ILE A 7 -26.56 30.31 15.86
N LYS A 8 -27.19 31.48 15.98
CA LYS A 8 -27.98 32.07 14.88
C LYS A 8 -27.07 32.51 13.72
N ALA A 9 -25.90 33.08 14.03
CA ALA A 9 -24.94 33.50 12.99
C ALA A 9 -24.32 32.31 12.26
N CYS A 10 -24.03 31.20 12.95
CA CYS A 10 -23.57 29.97 12.31
C CYS A 10 -24.63 29.27 11.45
N GLY A 11 -25.92 29.35 11.86
CA GLY A 11 -27.03 28.73 11.13
C GLY A 11 -27.34 29.42 9.80
N PHE A 12 -27.06 30.71 9.67
CA PHE A 12 -27.36 31.47 8.45
C PHE A 12 -26.25 31.34 7.39
N ALA A 13 -25.01 31.02 7.80
CA ALA A 13 -23.89 30.82 6.88
C ALA A 13 -23.99 29.50 6.08
N CYS A 14 -24.82 28.55 6.54
CA CYS A 14 -25.00 27.26 5.86
C CYS A 14 -26.04 27.27 4.72
N LEU A 15 -26.76 28.39 4.52
CA LEU A 15 -27.84 28.48 3.53
C LEU A 15 -27.49 29.27 2.26
N SER A 16 -26.31 29.88 2.18
CA SER A 16 -25.82 30.43 0.92
C SER A 16 -25.14 29.32 0.14
N GLY A 17 -25.92 28.69 -0.76
CA GLY A 17 -25.48 27.62 -1.63
C GLY A 17 -24.32 28.02 -2.52
N THR A 18 -23.12 27.79 -2.06
CA THR A 18 -22.01 27.58 -2.95
C THR A 18 -21.91 26.08 -3.13
N PHE A 19 -22.22 25.64 -4.31
CA PHE A 19 -21.96 24.29 -4.81
C PHE A 19 -20.47 24.02 -4.68
N MET A 20 -20.07 23.54 -3.52
CA MET A 20 -18.75 22.96 -3.33
C MET A 20 -18.76 21.67 -4.15
N MET A 21 -18.15 21.72 -5.34
CA MET A 21 -17.64 20.51 -5.95
C MET A 21 -16.72 19.86 -4.92
N SER A 22 -17.23 18.89 -4.19
CA SER A 22 -16.40 17.97 -3.46
C SER A 22 -15.55 17.26 -4.50
N VAL A 23 -14.32 17.72 -4.63
CA VAL A 23 -13.26 16.93 -5.25
C VAL A 23 -13.12 15.73 -4.32
N PHE A 24 -13.83 14.66 -4.63
CA PHE A 24 -13.47 13.36 -4.11
C PHE A 24 -12.09 13.06 -4.71
N GLU A 25 -11.04 13.52 -4.05
CA GLU A 25 -9.75 12.89 -4.18
C GLU A 25 -9.98 11.47 -3.70
N GLY A 26 -10.16 10.57 -4.67
CA GLY A 26 -10.25 9.16 -4.37
C GLY A 26 -8.99 8.78 -3.61
N CYS A 27 -9.15 8.45 -2.35
CA CYS A 27 -8.11 7.72 -1.65
C CYS A 27 -7.75 6.56 -2.57
N ALA A 28 -6.53 6.56 -3.10
CA ALA A 28 -6.00 5.42 -3.83
C ALA A 28 -5.97 4.26 -2.83
N SER A 29 -7.07 3.52 -2.77
CA SER A 29 -7.17 2.35 -1.90
C SER A 29 -6.17 1.33 -2.41
N SER A 30 -5.21 0.97 -1.57
CA SER A 30 -4.28 -0.11 -1.86
C SER A 30 -5.09 -1.37 -2.16
N LYS A 31 -4.89 -1.95 -3.34
CA LYS A 31 -5.54 -3.21 -3.70
C LYS A 31 -4.91 -4.34 -2.89
N THR A 32 -5.70 -4.98 -2.05
CA THR A 32 -5.30 -6.16 -1.29
C THR A 32 -5.89 -7.40 -1.94
N ILE A 33 -5.07 -8.42 -2.15
CA ILE A 33 -5.45 -9.71 -2.73
C ILE A 33 -4.96 -10.85 -1.86
N ALA A 34 -5.61 -12.01 -1.99
CA ALA A 34 -5.12 -13.25 -1.41
C ALA A 34 -4.12 -13.92 -2.36
N GLY A 35 -3.03 -14.42 -1.81
CA GLY A 35 -2.06 -15.23 -2.54
C GLY A 35 -2.21 -16.72 -2.20
N THR A 36 -1.67 -17.59 -3.04
CA THR A 36 -1.62 -19.04 -2.82
C THR A 36 -0.17 -19.49 -2.68
N ILE A 37 0.13 -20.35 -1.71
CA ILE A 37 1.47 -20.94 -1.59
C ILE A 37 1.51 -22.26 -2.34
N ALA A 38 2.45 -22.37 -3.27
CA ALA A 38 2.75 -23.59 -4.01
C ALA A 38 4.26 -23.73 -4.22
N ASN A 39 4.81 -24.90 -3.91
CA ASN A 39 6.26 -25.20 -4.08
C ASN A 39 7.20 -24.15 -3.50
N SER A 40 6.90 -23.66 -2.30
CA SER A 40 7.65 -22.57 -1.62
C SER A 40 7.60 -21.21 -2.34
N ASN A 41 6.65 -21.02 -3.24
CA ASN A 41 6.39 -19.73 -3.86
C ASN A 41 5.01 -19.20 -3.43
N LEU A 42 4.95 -17.91 -3.19
CA LEU A 42 3.69 -17.17 -3.13
C LEU A 42 3.29 -16.86 -4.57
N VAL A 43 2.15 -17.35 -4.99
CA VAL A 43 1.66 -17.26 -6.39
C VAL A 43 0.49 -16.29 -6.46
N ILE A 44 0.57 -15.34 -7.37
CA ILE A 44 -0.52 -14.42 -7.70
C ILE A 44 -0.68 -14.32 -9.22
N PRO A 45 -1.90 -14.06 -9.73
CA PRO A 45 -2.08 -13.85 -11.15
C PRO A 45 -1.51 -12.50 -11.59
N ALA A 46 -0.88 -12.43 -12.75
CA ALA A 46 -0.31 -11.18 -13.28
C ALA A 46 -1.38 -10.11 -13.53
N ASN A 47 -2.62 -10.51 -13.86
CA ASN A 47 -3.76 -9.61 -14.02
C ASN A 47 -4.24 -8.97 -12.70
N ALA A 48 -3.70 -9.37 -11.56
CA ALA A 48 -3.99 -8.72 -10.27
C ALA A 48 -3.69 -7.22 -10.28
N PHE A 49 -2.72 -6.79 -11.10
CA PHE A 49 -2.36 -5.38 -11.28
C PHE A 49 -3.27 -4.63 -12.24
N GLN A 50 -4.09 -5.33 -13.01
CA GLN A 50 -4.93 -4.68 -14.03
C GLN A 50 -6.07 -3.90 -13.38
N ASP A 51 -6.23 -2.67 -13.81
CA ASP A 51 -7.37 -1.81 -13.55
C ASP A 51 -7.94 -1.37 -14.90
N LYS A 52 -9.20 -0.98 -14.98
CA LYS A 52 -9.98 -0.69 -16.21
C LYS A 52 -9.14 -0.41 -17.46
N ASN A 53 -8.39 0.70 -17.49
CA ASN A 53 -7.53 1.11 -18.60
C ASN A 53 -6.08 1.38 -18.18
N SER A 54 -5.69 0.93 -16.98
CA SER A 54 -4.39 1.20 -16.37
C SER A 54 -3.90 0.00 -15.55
N PHE A 55 -2.79 0.19 -14.88
CA PHE A 55 -2.26 -0.80 -13.93
C PHE A 55 -2.06 -0.17 -12.56
N HIS A 56 -2.38 -0.93 -11.51
CA HIS A 56 -1.96 -0.57 -10.16
C HIS A 56 -0.43 -0.60 -10.07
N LYS A 57 0.15 0.39 -9.44
CA LYS A 57 1.60 0.44 -9.19
C LYS A 57 2.05 -0.68 -8.25
N TYR A 58 1.17 -1.09 -7.34
CA TYR A 58 1.43 -2.16 -6.39
C TYR A 58 0.14 -2.87 -5.99
N VAL A 59 0.30 -4.07 -5.48
CA VAL A 59 -0.73 -4.82 -4.77
C VAL A 59 -0.17 -5.35 -3.44
N VAL A 60 -1.02 -5.41 -2.42
CA VAL A 60 -0.68 -6.03 -1.14
C VAL A 60 -1.21 -7.45 -1.14
N VAL A 61 -0.35 -8.43 -0.97
CA VAL A 61 -0.69 -9.84 -0.98
C VAL A 61 -0.73 -10.37 0.45
N ARG A 62 -1.87 -10.88 0.86
CA ARG A 62 -2.04 -11.56 2.15
C ARG A 62 -2.16 -13.07 1.94
N GLN A 63 -1.59 -13.80 2.87
CA GLN A 63 -1.67 -15.25 2.91
C GLN A 63 -1.58 -15.73 4.36
N ASP A 64 -2.45 -16.65 4.77
CA ASP A 64 -2.65 -17.01 6.18
C ASP A 64 -1.41 -17.65 6.84
N GLU A 65 -0.56 -18.30 6.07
CA GLU A 65 0.70 -18.88 6.55
C GLU A 65 1.80 -17.82 6.76
N LEU A 66 1.63 -16.62 6.20
CA LEU A 66 2.55 -15.52 6.35
C LEU A 66 2.07 -14.55 7.44
N LYS A 67 2.91 -14.34 8.44
CA LYS A 67 2.59 -13.42 9.55
C LYS A 67 2.39 -11.98 9.11
N PHE A 68 3.07 -11.55 8.04
CA PHE A 68 2.99 -10.22 7.46
C PHE A 68 2.69 -10.32 5.96
N PRO A 69 2.01 -9.33 5.38
CA PRO A 69 1.76 -9.31 3.95
C PRO A 69 3.03 -9.04 3.14
N VAL A 70 2.93 -9.25 1.84
CA VAL A 70 3.97 -8.93 0.86
C VAL A 70 3.44 -7.82 -0.05
N CYS A 71 4.15 -6.69 -0.12
CA CYS A 71 3.86 -5.64 -1.08
C CYS A 71 4.60 -5.92 -2.39
N VAL A 72 3.87 -6.06 -3.47
CA VAL A 72 4.45 -6.31 -4.79
C VAL A 72 4.29 -5.06 -5.64
N TYR A 73 5.40 -4.41 -5.99
CA TYR A 73 5.45 -3.31 -6.94
C TYR A 73 5.64 -3.81 -8.35
N ARG A 74 4.94 -3.19 -9.29
CA ARG A 74 5.06 -3.43 -10.73
C ARG A 74 5.72 -2.23 -11.40
N PHE A 75 6.86 -2.43 -12.02
CA PHE A 75 7.56 -1.40 -12.80
C PHE A 75 7.32 -1.57 -14.31
N SER A 76 7.19 -2.82 -14.76
CA SER A 76 6.86 -3.17 -16.15
C SER A 76 6.15 -4.52 -16.20
N ALA A 77 5.89 -5.03 -17.39
CA ALA A 77 5.32 -6.37 -17.57
C ALA A 77 6.24 -7.50 -17.07
N THR A 78 7.53 -7.22 -16.94
CA THR A 78 8.57 -8.21 -16.57
C THR A 78 9.35 -7.84 -15.32
N GLU A 79 9.15 -6.62 -14.78
CA GLU A 79 9.93 -6.11 -13.65
C GLU A 79 9.03 -5.84 -12.44
N TYR A 80 9.31 -6.55 -11.36
CA TYR A 80 8.56 -6.49 -10.10
C TYR A 80 9.52 -6.54 -8.92
N THR A 81 9.09 -5.93 -7.81
CA THR A 81 9.76 -6.07 -6.51
C THR A 81 8.74 -6.56 -5.49
N ALA A 82 9.04 -7.62 -4.77
CA ALA A 82 8.21 -8.15 -3.69
C ALA A 82 8.89 -7.90 -2.35
N LEU A 83 8.24 -7.14 -1.48
CA LEU A 83 8.78 -6.68 -0.20
C LEU A 83 7.97 -7.24 0.97
N PHE A 84 8.64 -7.84 1.93
CA PHE A 84 8.00 -8.29 3.16
C PHE A 84 7.64 -7.09 4.03
N MET A 85 6.36 -6.91 4.33
CA MET A 85 5.83 -5.73 5.01
C MET A 85 6.05 -5.77 6.54
N ARG A 86 7.25 -6.16 6.94
CA ARG A 86 7.70 -6.17 8.33
C ARG A 86 8.82 -5.18 8.52
N CYS A 87 8.61 -4.18 9.39
CA CYS A 87 9.63 -3.18 9.70
C CYS A 87 10.88 -3.83 10.29
N THR A 88 12.04 -3.50 9.76
CA THR A 88 13.33 -4.06 10.21
C THR A 88 13.82 -3.48 11.53
N HIS A 89 13.20 -2.39 12.00
CA HIS A 89 13.52 -1.81 13.30
C HIS A 89 13.02 -2.69 14.47
N GLN A 90 11.70 -2.91 14.58
CA GLN A 90 11.11 -3.69 15.69
C GLN A 90 10.00 -4.65 15.23
N GLY A 91 9.85 -4.87 13.94
CA GLY A 91 8.95 -5.88 13.41
C GLY A 91 7.47 -5.51 13.35
N ALA A 92 7.11 -4.23 13.36
CA ALA A 92 5.74 -3.79 13.12
C ALA A 92 5.35 -3.98 11.65
N GLU A 93 4.04 -4.17 11.39
CA GLU A 93 3.51 -4.22 10.02
C GLU A 93 3.59 -2.83 9.38
N LEU A 94 4.12 -2.78 8.14
CA LEU A 94 4.25 -1.55 7.38
C LEU A 94 2.94 -1.17 6.68
N GLN A 95 2.80 0.11 6.39
CA GLN A 95 1.75 0.68 5.56
C GLN A 95 2.33 1.19 4.25
N VAL A 96 1.56 1.06 3.15
CA VAL A 96 1.99 1.49 1.81
C VAL A 96 1.38 2.84 1.48
N PHE A 97 2.20 3.78 1.05
CA PHE A 97 1.80 5.10 0.56
C PHE A 97 2.50 5.38 -0.78
N GLY A 98 1.82 5.07 -1.90
CA GLY A 98 2.41 5.22 -3.22
C GLY A 98 3.69 4.42 -3.39
N ASP A 99 4.81 5.10 -3.63
CA ASP A 99 6.13 4.49 -3.85
C ASP A 99 6.93 4.26 -2.55
N LYS A 100 6.28 4.35 -1.39
CA LYS A 100 6.91 4.22 -0.07
C LYS A 100 6.16 3.24 0.81
N LEU A 101 6.91 2.60 1.72
CA LEU A 101 6.36 1.87 2.86
C LEU A 101 6.80 2.59 4.13
N GLU A 102 5.85 2.81 5.04
CA GLU A 102 6.09 3.53 6.29
C GLU A 102 5.72 2.66 7.49
N CYS A 103 6.53 2.76 8.54
CA CYS A 103 6.26 2.10 9.81
C CYS A 103 5.44 3.02 10.71
N PRO A 104 4.21 2.66 11.08
CA PRO A 104 3.37 3.50 11.94
C PRO A 104 3.87 3.56 13.38
N ALA A 105 4.74 2.63 13.79
CA ALA A 105 5.25 2.58 15.16
C ALA A 105 6.27 3.69 15.47
N HIS A 106 7.31 3.87 14.61
CA HIS A 106 8.41 4.80 14.87
C HIS A 106 8.82 5.63 13.65
N GLY A 107 8.07 5.57 12.54
CA GLY A 107 8.27 6.45 11.39
C GLY A 107 9.39 6.06 10.42
N SER A 108 9.90 4.82 10.47
CA SER A 108 10.83 4.33 9.46
C SER A 108 10.18 4.35 8.07
N VAL A 109 10.92 4.77 7.05
CA VAL A 109 10.45 4.86 5.67
C VAL A 109 11.37 4.06 4.75
N PHE A 110 10.77 3.29 3.85
CA PHE A 110 11.45 2.50 2.84
C PHE A 110 10.89 2.85 1.45
N ASN A 111 11.74 2.82 0.43
CA ASN A 111 11.27 3.01 -0.95
C ASN A 111 10.68 1.72 -1.55
N ASN A 112 10.22 1.80 -2.79
CA ASN A 112 9.62 0.66 -3.51
C ASN A 112 10.62 -0.45 -3.93
N HIS A 113 11.89 -0.28 -3.64
CA HIS A 113 12.92 -1.32 -3.73
C HIS A 113 13.30 -1.89 -2.34
N GLY A 114 12.65 -1.42 -1.28
CA GLY A 114 12.90 -1.87 0.09
C GLY A 114 14.10 -1.22 0.77
N GLN A 115 14.68 -0.18 0.17
CA GLN A 115 15.82 0.53 0.74
C GLN A 115 15.36 1.54 1.78
N VAL A 116 16.08 1.62 2.91
CA VAL A 116 15.83 2.60 3.97
C VAL A 116 15.97 4.01 3.41
N GLN A 117 14.95 4.84 3.66
CA GLN A 117 14.96 6.27 3.33
C GLN A 117 15.01 7.14 4.59
N ASN A 118 14.40 6.67 5.68
CA ASN A 118 14.38 7.35 6.96
C ASN A 118 14.40 6.34 8.11
N GLY A 119 15.22 6.62 9.14
CA GLY A 119 15.28 5.83 10.36
C GLY A 119 14.02 5.93 11.23
N PRO A 120 14.00 5.17 12.32
CA PRO A 120 15.12 4.52 13.00
C PRO A 120 15.60 3.17 12.41
N ALA A 121 14.90 2.58 11.44
CA ALA A 121 15.41 1.40 10.75
C ALA A 121 16.71 1.72 9.99
N ASP A 122 17.67 0.81 10.04
CA ASP A 122 18.99 0.90 9.39
C ASP A 122 19.28 -0.28 8.45
N ILE A 123 18.36 -1.22 8.36
CA ILE A 123 18.44 -2.41 7.50
C ILE A 123 17.32 -2.35 6.48
N ASN A 124 17.64 -2.63 5.20
CA ASN A 124 16.66 -2.70 4.13
C ASN A 124 15.63 -3.81 4.39
N LEU A 125 14.45 -3.69 3.78
CA LEU A 125 13.40 -4.70 3.86
C LEU A 125 13.86 -6.00 3.20
N ARG A 126 13.35 -7.12 3.73
CA ARG A 126 13.47 -8.40 3.05
C ARG A 126 12.72 -8.33 1.73
N SER A 127 13.40 -8.62 0.64
CA SER A 127 12.83 -8.77 -0.69
C SER A 127 12.82 -10.25 -1.10
N PHE A 128 11.84 -10.61 -1.92
CA PHE A 128 11.69 -11.95 -2.46
C PHE A 128 11.90 -11.92 -3.98
N PRO A 129 12.67 -12.87 -4.54
CA PRO A 129 12.80 -13.00 -5.99
C PRO A 129 11.43 -13.23 -6.65
N VAL A 130 11.16 -12.53 -7.74
CA VAL A 130 9.92 -12.65 -8.53
C VAL A 130 10.23 -13.20 -9.90
N THR A 131 9.52 -14.22 -10.31
CA THR A 131 9.57 -14.79 -11.67
C THR A 131 8.19 -14.68 -12.30
N VAL A 132 8.12 -14.24 -13.55
CA VAL A 132 6.88 -14.21 -14.34
C VAL A 132 6.82 -15.47 -15.19
N GLN A 133 5.77 -16.27 -15.01
CA GLN A 133 5.57 -17.51 -15.76
C GLN A 133 4.07 -17.79 -15.94
N ASN A 134 3.65 -18.09 -17.17
CA ASN A 134 2.27 -18.49 -17.48
C ASN A 134 1.20 -17.54 -16.91
N ASP A 135 1.38 -16.22 -17.11
CA ASP A 135 0.51 -15.17 -16.59
C ASP A 135 0.39 -15.14 -15.05
N GLN A 136 1.36 -15.71 -14.38
CA GLN A 136 1.48 -15.68 -12.91
C GLN A 136 2.80 -15.09 -12.47
N LEU A 137 2.80 -14.47 -11.29
CA LEU A 137 3.99 -14.11 -10.57
C LEU A 137 4.28 -15.17 -9.52
N LEU A 138 5.47 -15.74 -9.59
CA LEU A 138 6.01 -16.67 -8.62
C LEU A 138 6.99 -15.93 -7.71
N ILE A 139 6.61 -15.69 -6.47
CA ILE A 139 7.40 -14.96 -5.48
C ILE A 139 8.06 -16.01 -4.57
N SER A 140 9.36 -16.18 -4.70
CA SER A 140 10.10 -17.19 -3.93
C SER A 140 10.19 -16.82 -2.46
N LEU A 141 9.69 -17.70 -1.59
CA LEU A 141 9.74 -17.53 -0.13
C LEU A 141 11.00 -18.14 0.52
N LYS A 142 11.92 -18.68 -0.29
CA LYS A 142 13.18 -19.28 0.17
C LYS A 142 14.23 -18.22 0.49
#